data_4264f4988646390a2edfee1529a0c090
#
_entry.id   4264f4988646390a2edfee1529a0c090
#
_cell.length_a   1.000
_cell.length_b   1.000
_cell.length_c   1.000
_cell.angle_alpha   90.00
_cell.angle_beta   90.00
_cell.angle_gamma   90.00
#
_symmetry.space_group_name_H-M   'P 1'
#
loop_
_entity.id
_entity.type
_entity.pdbx_description
1 polymer ?
#
loop_
_entity_poly.entity_id
_entity_poly.type
_entity_poly.pdbx_seq_one_letter_code
_entity_poly.pdbx_strand_id
1 'polypeptide(L)'
;MTKVTDESIIEDRKVDHIRINLEKDVQFPRLKTGLERLRFMHIALPELDLADIDLSVSLFGKRLRAPLLISSMTGGAEIALRLNRRLAEAAQTHGIALGLGSQRAALKNPELAHTYQVRDVAPDILLFANLGAVQFNYGYGVDECRRAIDMIEADALVLHFNVLQEAVQPEGDTNFAGLLKKVEQVCRSLSVPVIAKEVGWGFSERDVRNLANAGIAAIDVAGAGGTSWSEVEYHRAPTAFHANVAAAFADWGIPTADAIRYARRAAPSLPLIASGGLRDGIDVAKCIALGAQIGGLASPFLKAADESQEALDRFTREIIAQIRIAMLCCGAADIAALGRVELIETERS
;
A
#
# COMPACT_ATOMS: atom_id res chain seq x y z
N MET A 1 14.72 -13.30 -35.03
CA MET A 1 14.86 -12.86 -33.64
C MET A 1 14.18 -11.52 -33.52
N THR A 2 12.96 -11.50 -32.98
CA THR A 2 12.19 -10.28 -32.70
C THR A 2 12.96 -9.49 -31.65
N LYS A 3 13.28 -8.22 -31.91
CA LYS A 3 13.88 -7.33 -30.90
C LYS A 3 12.91 -7.25 -29.72
N VAL A 4 13.30 -7.76 -28.56
CA VAL A 4 12.58 -7.54 -27.30
C VAL A 4 12.65 -6.03 -27.05
N THR A 5 11.50 -5.37 -27.05
CA THR A 5 11.43 -3.93 -26.77
C THR A 5 11.38 -3.71 -25.27
N ASP A 6 11.82 -2.56 -24.78
CA ASP A 6 11.77 -2.17 -23.35
C ASP A 6 10.32 -2.23 -22.82
N GLU A 7 9.33 -2.07 -23.68
CA GLU A 7 7.90 -2.16 -23.40
C GLU A 7 7.45 -3.59 -23.09
N SER A 8 7.86 -4.58 -23.91
CA SER A 8 7.52 -6.00 -23.67
C SER A 8 8.13 -6.52 -22.36
N ILE A 9 9.33 -6.06 -22.00
CA ILE A 9 9.98 -6.42 -20.73
C ILE A 9 9.17 -5.91 -19.53
N ILE A 10 8.61 -4.68 -19.60
CA ILE A 10 7.81 -4.12 -18.50
C ILE A 10 6.48 -4.85 -18.33
N GLU A 11 5.82 -5.20 -19.43
CA GLU A 11 4.55 -5.94 -19.41
C GLU A 11 4.74 -7.36 -18.87
N ASP A 12 5.70 -8.11 -19.40
CA ASP A 12 6.05 -9.46 -18.95
C ASP A 12 6.37 -9.47 -17.44
N ARG A 13 7.16 -8.49 -16.97
CA ARG A 13 7.49 -8.33 -15.55
C ARG A 13 6.24 -8.17 -14.68
N LYS A 14 5.26 -7.38 -15.13
CA LYS A 14 4.02 -7.17 -14.36
C LYS A 14 3.16 -8.41 -14.27
N VAL A 15 3.08 -9.18 -15.36
CA VAL A 15 2.38 -10.47 -15.36
C VAL A 15 3.08 -11.45 -14.40
N ASP A 16 4.41 -11.52 -14.43
CA ASP A 16 5.20 -12.36 -13.52
C ASP A 16 4.98 -11.97 -12.06
N HIS A 17 5.00 -10.67 -11.74
CA HIS A 17 4.75 -10.19 -10.37
C HIS A 17 3.36 -10.62 -9.85
N ILE A 18 2.30 -10.52 -10.69
CA ILE A 18 0.96 -10.99 -10.31
C ILE A 18 0.97 -12.50 -10.07
N ARG A 19 1.47 -13.27 -11.04
CA ARG A 19 1.51 -14.73 -10.97
C ARG A 19 2.28 -15.22 -9.75
N ILE A 20 3.48 -14.69 -9.51
CA ILE A 20 4.32 -15.09 -8.38
C ILE A 20 3.61 -14.79 -7.05
N ASN A 21 2.97 -13.61 -6.91
CA ASN A 21 2.23 -13.28 -5.69
C ASN A 21 0.97 -14.15 -5.47
N LEU A 22 0.37 -14.68 -6.53
CA LEU A 22 -0.78 -15.58 -6.43
C LEU A 22 -0.36 -17.03 -6.15
N GLU A 23 0.72 -17.51 -6.79
CA GLU A 23 1.08 -18.93 -6.85
C GLU A 23 2.22 -19.35 -5.90
N LYS A 24 3.06 -18.41 -5.47
CA LYS A 24 4.24 -18.69 -4.64
C LYS A 24 4.09 -18.16 -3.23
N ASP A 25 4.81 -18.80 -2.30
CA ASP A 25 5.01 -18.20 -0.98
C ASP A 25 6.15 -17.17 -1.08
N VAL A 26 5.77 -15.91 -1.02
CA VAL A 26 6.67 -14.75 -1.07
C VAL A 26 6.63 -13.96 0.22
N GLN A 27 6.21 -14.59 1.31
CA GLN A 27 6.21 -13.96 2.63
C GLN A 27 7.64 -13.82 3.16
N PHE A 28 7.84 -12.88 4.08
CA PHE A 28 9.06 -12.84 4.86
C PHE A 28 9.25 -14.18 5.60
N PRO A 29 10.39 -14.87 5.48
CA PRO A 29 10.58 -16.18 6.08
C PRO A 29 10.51 -16.19 7.62
N ARG A 30 11.03 -15.14 8.27
CA ARG A 30 11.10 -15.03 9.73
C ARG A 30 10.58 -13.71 10.28
N LEU A 31 10.85 -12.60 9.57
CA LEU A 31 10.44 -11.27 9.99
C LEU A 31 8.91 -11.14 9.92
N LYS A 32 8.30 -10.69 11.01
CA LYS A 32 6.85 -10.48 11.13
C LYS A 32 6.52 -8.99 11.28
N THR A 33 5.25 -8.66 11.18
CA THR A 33 4.75 -7.27 11.26
C THR A 33 5.01 -6.59 12.61
N GLY A 34 5.25 -7.36 13.67
CA GLY A 34 5.30 -6.86 15.05
C GLY A 34 3.91 -6.68 15.68
N LEU A 35 2.81 -6.77 14.91
CA LEU A 35 1.44 -6.67 15.42
C LEU A 35 1.05 -7.89 16.26
N GLU A 36 1.67 -9.03 16.06
CA GLU A 36 1.46 -10.25 16.85
C GLU A 36 1.90 -10.10 18.31
N ARG A 37 2.77 -9.13 18.61
CA ARG A 37 3.21 -8.79 19.96
C ARG A 37 2.25 -7.85 20.69
N LEU A 38 1.26 -7.32 20.00
CA LEU A 38 0.34 -6.31 20.50
C LEU A 38 -1.04 -6.91 20.72
N ARG A 39 -1.68 -6.56 21.83
CA ARG A 39 -3.04 -6.98 22.17
C ARG A 39 -3.85 -5.80 22.67
N PHE A 40 -5.14 -5.79 22.35
CA PHE A 40 -6.10 -4.91 23.00
C PHE A 40 -6.39 -5.39 24.43
N MET A 41 -6.57 -4.46 25.37
CA MET A 41 -7.21 -4.76 26.63
C MET A 41 -8.70 -5.08 26.36
N HIS A 42 -9.15 -6.27 26.73
CA HIS A 42 -10.54 -6.65 26.58
C HIS A 42 -11.41 -5.95 27.62
N ILE A 43 -12.47 -5.29 27.16
CA ILE A 43 -13.50 -4.65 28.00
C ILE A 43 -14.76 -5.52 27.96
N ALA A 44 -15.07 -6.16 29.08
CA ALA A 44 -16.22 -7.06 29.19
C ALA A 44 -17.57 -6.32 29.30
N LEU A 45 -17.55 -5.05 29.69
CA LEU A 45 -18.74 -4.18 29.80
C LEU A 45 -18.45 -2.85 29.08
N PRO A 46 -18.52 -2.82 27.73
CA PRO A 46 -18.18 -1.63 26.95
C PRO A 46 -19.24 -0.53 27.00
N GLU A 47 -20.47 -0.86 27.39
CA GLU A 47 -21.65 0.05 27.39
C GLU A 47 -21.90 0.72 26.02
N LEU A 48 -21.65 -0.03 24.95
CA LEU A 48 -21.83 0.37 23.55
C LEU A 48 -22.73 -0.65 22.83
N ASP A 49 -23.55 -0.19 21.89
CA ASP A 49 -24.19 -1.06 20.91
C ASP A 49 -23.28 -1.23 19.69
N LEU A 50 -23.11 -2.45 19.21
CA LEU A 50 -22.34 -2.76 18.01
C LEU A 50 -22.84 -1.98 16.77
N ALA A 51 -24.14 -1.72 16.69
CA ALA A 51 -24.76 -1.00 15.59
C ALA A 51 -24.39 0.49 15.56
N ASP A 52 -24.07 1.08 16.71
CA ASP A 52 -23.77 2.51 16.87
C ASP A 52 -22.29 2.84 16.65
N ILE A 53 -21.43 1.83 16.46
CA ILE A 53 -20.00 2.05 16.23
C ILE A 53 -19.77 2.66 14.85
N ASP A 54 -19.19 3.87 14.81
CA ASP A 54 -18.84 4.59 13.57
C ASP A 54 -17.42 4.24 13.11
N LEU A 55 -17.33 3.55 11.97
CA LEU A 55 -16.07 3.22 11.31
C LEU A 55 -15.60 4.30 10.33
N SER A 56 -16.37 5.36 10.14
CA SER A 56 -16.04 6.35 9.12
C SER A 56 -14.80 7.16 9.48
N VAL A 57 -14.04 7.51 8.45
CA VAL A 57 -12.85 8.36 8.56
C VAL A 57 -12.75 9.27 7.35
N SER A 58 -12.21 10.47 7.53
CA SER A 58 -11.96 11.39 6.42
C SER A 58 -10.47 11.43 6.08
N LEU A 59 -10.16 11.32 4.79
CA LEU A 59 -8.81 11.48 4.26
C LEU A 59 -8.86 12.30 2.96
N PHE A 60 -8.03 13.33 2.85
CA PHE A 60 -7.97 14.23 1.68
C PHE A 60 -9.34 14.78 1.24
N GLY A 61 -10.19 15.14 2.21
CA GLY A 61 -11.52 15.72 1.96
C GLY A 61 -12.61 14.70 1.58
N LYS A 62 -12.29 13.43 1.39
CA LYS A 62 -13.28 12.37 1.15
C LYS A 62 -13.56 11.57 2.41
N ARG A 63 -14.84 11.24 2.64
CA ARG A 63 -15.29 10.38 3.74
C ARG A 63 -15.30 8.94 3.29
N LEU A 64 -14.53 8.10 3.96
CA LEU A 64 -14.54 6.64 3.83
C LEU A 64 -15.54 6.05 4.83
N ARG A 65 -16.26 5.01 4.45
CA ARG A 65 -17.20 4.30 5.35
C ARG A 65 -16.53 3.32 6.30
N ALA A 66 -15.29 2.94 6.00
CA ALA A 66 -14.41 2.15 6.87
C ALA A 66 -12.96 2.59 6.68
N PRO A 67 -12.09 2.42 7.69
CA PRO A 67 -10.70 2.88 7.66
C PRO A 67 -9.81 1.92 6.85
N LEU A 68 -10.17 1.68 5.60
CA LEU A 68 -9.54 0.69 4.73
C LEU A 68 -9.06 1.29 3.42
N LEU A 69 -7.92 0.76 2.95
CA LEU A 69 -7.34 0.97 1.63
C LEU A 69 -7.08 -0.38 0.97
N ILE A 70 -7.56 -0.57 -0.24
CA ILE A 70 -7.02 -1.59 -1.14
C ILE A 70 -5.70 -1.02 -1.68
N SER A 71 -4.58 -1.54 -1.17
CA SER A 71 -3.24 -1.01 -1.47
C SER A 71 -2.85 -1.25 -2.93
N SER A 72 -2.01 -0.35 -3.44
CA SER A 72 -1.47 -0.39 -4.81
C SER A 72 -0.76 -1.71 -5.13
N MET A 73 -1.16 -2.37 -6.20
CA MET A 73 -0.60 -3.66 -6.61
C MET A 73 -0.24 -3.72 -8.08
N THR A 74 -1.21 -3.60 -8.98
CA THR A 74 -1.06 -3.98 -10.40
C THR A 74 -1.65 -2.96 -11.36
N GLY A 75 -1.29 -3.10 -12.65
CA GLY A 75 -1.75 -2.32 -13.79
C GLY A 75 -0.81 -2.53 -14.98
N GLY A 76 -1.25 -2.20 -16.20
CA GLY A 76 -0.45 -2.28 -17.41
C GLY A 76 -0.32 -3.68 -18.01
N ALA A 77 -1.31 -4.54 -17.79
CA ALA A 77 -1.51 -5.81 -18.44
C ALA A 77 -3.01 -6.16 -18.44
N GLU A 78 -3.49 -6.95 -19.39
CA GLU A 78 -4.92 -7.30 -19.51
C GLU A 78 -5.48 -8.02 -18.26
N ILE A 79 -4.71 -8.88 -17.63
CA ILE A 79 -5.11 -9.50 -16.37
C ILE A 79 -5.33 -8.45 -15.27
N ALA A 80 -4.55 -7.37 -15.30
CA ALA A 80 -4.68 -6.27 -14.34
C ALA A 80 -5.96 -5.46 -14.54
N LEU A 81 -6.46 -5.31 -15.78
CA LEU A 81 -7.75 -4.66 -16.06
C LEU A 81 -8.87 -5.33 -15.27
N ARG A 82 -9.02 -6.65 -15.42
CA ARG A 82 -10.05 -7.41 -14.71
C ARG A 82 -9.95 -7.25 -13.19
N LEU A 83 -8.72 -7.37 -12.66
CA LEU A 83 -8.48 -7.25 -11.22
C LEU A 83 -8.77 -5.85 -10.71
N ASN A 84 -8.28 -4.82 -11.40
CA ASN A 84 -8.49 -3.42 -11.01
C ASN A 84 -9.98 -3.05 -11.02
N ARG A 85 -10.75 -3.52 -12.01
CA ARG A 85 -12.20 -3.26 -12.05
C ARG A 85 -12.93 -3.92 -10.88
N ARG A 86 -12.65 -5.19 -10.58
CA ARG A 86 -13.23 -5.88 -9.41
C ARG A 86 -12.90 -5.17 -8.10
N LEU A 87 -11.63 -4.77 -7.92
CA LEU A 87 -11.18 -4.05 -6.73
C LEU A 87 -11.87 -2.67 -6.61
N ALA A 88 -12.06 -1.97 -7.73
CA ALA A 88 -12.74 -0.69 -7.77
C ALA A 88 -14.23 -0.81 -7.46
N GLU A 89 -14.93 -1.81 -8.00
CA GLU A 89 -16.34 -2.10 -7.68
C GLU A 89 -16.53 -2.41 -6.19
N ALA A 90 -15.62 -3.20 -5.60
CA ALA A 90 -15.64 -3.48 -4.17
C ALA A 90 -15.36 -2.21 -3.34
N ALA A 91 -14.38 -1.40 -3.76
CA ALA A 91 -14.08 -0.13 -3.09
C ALA A 91 -15.28 0.83 -3.13
N GLN A 92 -15.98 0.93 -4.27
CA GLN A 92 -17.20 1.73 -4.43
C GLN A 92 -18.35 1.19 -3.56
N THR A 93 -18.59 -0.12 -3.59
CA THR A 93 -19.64 -0.76 -2.82
C THR A 93 -19.49 -0.54 -1.33
N HIS A 94 -18.25 -0.65 -0.82
CA HIS A 94 -17.96 -0.52 0.61
C HIS A 94 -17.53 0.89 1.04
N GLY A 95 -17.33 1.82 0.10
CA GLY A 95 -16.90 3.20 0.39
C GLY A 95 -15.52 3.27 1.03
N ILE A 96 -14.56 2.49 0.51
CA ILE A 96 -13.17 2.45 0.97
C ILE A 96 -12.22 3.00 -0.10
N ALA A 97 -10.97 3.27 0.25
CA ALA A 97 -9.98 3.81 -0.68
C ALA A 97 -9.36 2.72 -1.59
N LEU A 98 -8.90 3.12 -2.78
CA LEU A 98 -8.18 2.27 -3.72
C LEU A 98 -6.92 2.96 -4.22
N GLY A 99 -5.78 2.28 -4.16
CA GLY A 99 -4.55 2.66 -4.86
C GLY A 99 -4.30 1.74 -6.05
N LEU A 100 -4.05 2.32 -7.23
CA LEU A 100 -3.65 1.53 -8.40
C LEU A 100 -2.15 1.26 -8.40
N GLY A 101 -1.73 0.24 -9.13
CA GLY A 101 -0.32 -0.05 -9.34
C GLY A 101 0.37 1.01 -10.21
N SER A 102 1.72 0.99 -10.22
CA SER A 102 2.52 1.98 -10.96
C SER A 102 2.07 2.13 -12.43
N GLN A 103 1.76 3.37 -12.82
CA GLN A 103 1.29 3.73 -14.15
C GLN A 103 2.43 3.95 -15.16
N ARG A 104 3.68 3.62 -14.78
CA ARG A 104 4.87 3.73 -15.66
C ARG A 104 4.63 3.06 -17.02
N ALA A 105 3.98 1.89 -17.05
CA ALA A 105 3.71 1.18 -18.30
C ALA A 105 2.81 2.00 -19.24
N ALA A 106 1.71 2.55 -18.73
CA ALA A 106 0.78 3.34 -19.53
C ALA A 106 1.33 4.72 -19.92
N LEU A 107 2.26 5.29 -19.15
CA LEU A 107 2.96 6.52 -19.54
C LEU A 107 3.95 6.29 -20.67
N LYS A 108 4.55 5.10 -20.78
CA LYS A 108 5.39 4.68 -21.90
C LYS A 108 4.58 4.24 -23.12
N ASN A 109 3.55 3.41 -22.89
CA ASN A 109 2.64 2.93 -23.91
C ASN A 109 1.20 3.35 -23.57
N PRO A 110 0.68 4.44 -24.18
CA PRO A 110 -0.67 4.95 -23.91
C PRO A 110 -1.80 3.96 -24.17
N GLU A 111 -1.60 2.94 -25.01
CA GLU A 111 -2.59 1.89 -25.24
C GLU A 111 -2.93 1.10 -23.97
N LEU A 112 -2.03 1.04 -23.01
CA LEU A 112 -2.25 0.37 -21.72
C LEU A 112 -3.03 1.22 -20.70
N ALA A 113 -3.38 2.47 -21.02
CA ALA A 113 -4.08 3.36 -20.09
C ALA A 113 -5.43 2.77 -19.63
N HIS A 114 -6.15 2.09 -20.52
CA HIS A 114 -7.44 1.47 -20.21
C HIS A 114 -7.36 0.45 -19.05
N THR A 115 -6.18 -0.18 -18.83
CA THR A 115 -5.99 -1.16 -17.73
C THR A 115 -5.98 -0.52 -16.34
N TYR A 116 -5.96 0.80 -16.27
CA TYR A 116 -5.98 1.58 -15.02
C TYR A 116 -7.27 2.38 -14.84
N GLN A 117 -8.04 2.60 -15.91
CA GLN A 117 -9.26 3.41 -15.87
C GLN A 117 -10.38 2.64 -15.16
N VAL A 118 -10.81 3.15 -14.00
CA VAL A 118 -11.81 2.52 -13.13
C VAL A 118 -12.90 3.49 -12.65
N ARG A 119 -12.85 4.78 -13.05
CA ARG A 119 -13.83 5.77 -12.61
C ARG A 119 -15.26 5.49 -13.09
N ASP A 120 -15.42 4.81 -14.20
CA ASP A 120 -16.72 4.38 -14.72
C ASP A 120 -17.46 3.40 -13.78
N VAL A 121 -16.72 2.58 -13.01
CA VAL A 121 -17.28 1.64 -12.02
C VAL A 121 -17.12 2.12 -10.58
N ALA A 122 -16.29 3.14 -10.34
CA ALA A 122 -15.99 3.65 -8.99
C ALA A 122 -15.87 5.19 -9.01
N PRO A 123 -16.97 5.93 -9.27
CA PRO A 123 -16.92 7.39 -9.42
C PRO A 123 -16.58 8.13 -8.13
N ASP A 124 -16.96 7.61 -6.95
CA ASP A 124 -16.95 8.37 -5.69
C ASP A 124 -15.77 8.06 -4.78
N ILE A 125 -15.07 6.94 -4.99
CA ILE A 125 -14.01 6.49 -4.09
C ILE A 125 -12.83 7.46 -4.01
N LEU A 126 -12.08 7.38 -2.92
CA LEU A 126 -10.76 7.98 -2.80
C LEU A 126 -9.76 7.12 -3.61
N LEU A 127 -9.34 7.61 -4.77
CA LEU A 127 -8.51 6.89 -5.75
C LEU A 127 -7.11 7.47 -5.82
N PHE A 128 -6.09 6.61 -5.75
CA PHE A 128 -4.69 7.01 -5.80
C PHE A 128 -4.03 6.58 -7.11
N ALA A 129 -3.44 7.55 -7.83
CA ALA A 129 -2.44 7.32 -8.87
C ALA A 129 -1.12 6.84 -8.24
N ASN A 130 -0.23 6.26 -9.06
CA ASN A 130 1.00 5.67 -8.54
C ASN A 130 2.16 5.74 -9.55
N LEU A 131 3.31 6.23 -9.06
CA LEU A 131 4.58 6.24 -9.80
C LEU A 131 5.75 5.90 -8.85
N GLY A 132 6.80 5.32 -9.41
CA GLY A 132 8.05 5.14 -8.69
C GLY A 132 8.80 6.47 -8.55
N ALA A 133 9.16 6.86 -7.33
CA ALA A 133 9.91 8.09 -7.09
C ALA A 133 11.26 8.09 -7.81
N VAL A 134 11.93 6.93 -7.90
CA VAL A 134 13.20 6.77 -8.61
C VAL A 134 13.13 7.19 -10.07
N GLN A 135 11.95 7.12 -10.71
CA GLN A 135 11.75 7.50 -12.11
C GLN A 135 12.09 8.98 -12.38
N PHE A 136 12.07 9.83 -11.36
CA PHE A 136 12.51 11.22 -11.50
C PHE A 136 14.00 11.35 -11.85
N ASN A 137 14.81 10.34 -11.58
CA ASN A 137 16.21 10.28 -12.01
C ASN A 137 16.36 9.66 -13.41
N TYR A 138 15.26 9.21 -14.02
CA TYR A 138 15.21 8.58 -15.35
C TYR A 138 14.26 9.31 -16.31
N GLY A 139 14.20 10.63 -16.20
CA GLY A 139 13.52 11.50 -17.16
C GLY A 139 12.05 11.81 -16.85
N TYR A 140 11.52 11.33 -15.72
CA TYR A 140 10.17 11.69 -15.27
C TYR A 140 10.21 12.96 -14.41
N GLY A 141 9.10 13.69 -14.37
CA GLY A 141 8.96 14.90 -13.60
C GLY A 141 7.50 15.20 -13.26
N VAL A 142 7.21 16.49 -13.08
CA VAL A 142 5.88 16.97 -12.71
C VAL A 142 4.83 16.63 -13.80
N ASP A 143 5.22 16.67 -15.08
CA ASP A 143 4.29 16.44 -16.18
C ASP A 143 3.86 14.96 -16.27
N GLU A 144 4.77 14.01 -16.01
CA GLU A 144 4.42 12.59 -15.91
C GLU A 144 3.53 12.33 -14.70
N CYS A 145 3.75 13.04 -13.59
CA CYS A 145 2.86 12.96 -12.44
C CYS A 145 1.44 13.46 -12.77
N ARG A 146 1.30 14.61 -13.46
CA ARG A 146 0.00 15.11 -13.91
C ARG A 146 -0.68 14.13 -14.85
N ARG A 147 0.03 13.63 -15.85
CA ARG A 147 -0.51 12.62 -16.77
C ARG A 147 -0.99 11.36 -16.06
N ALA A 148 -0.28 10.90 -15.03
CA ALA A 148 -0.70 9.74 -14.23
C ALA A 148 -1.98 10.04 -13.44
N ILE A 149 -2.09 11.23 -12.85
CA ILE A 149 -3.28 11.69 -12.13
C ILE A 149 -4.48 11.80 -13.07
N ASP A 150 -4.30 12.51 -14.18
CA ASP A 150 -5.37 12.79 -15.17
C ASP A 150 -5.87 11.50 -15.84
N MET A 151 -4.97 10.54 -16.11
CA MET A 151 -5.28 9.26 -16.76
C MET A 151 -6.40 8.49 -16.05
N ILE A 152 -6.49 8.60 -14.72
CA ILE A 152 -7.44 7.87 -13.89
C ILE A 152 -8.33 8.79 -13.04
N GLU A 153 -8.24 10.09 -13.24
CA GLU A 153 -8.94 11.11 -12.44
C GLU A 153 -8.68 10.89 -10.92
N ALA A 154 -7.40 10.77 -10.55
CA ALA A 154 -7.00 10.44 -9.19
C ALA A 154 -7.17 11.62 -8.23
N ASP A 155 -7.51 11.31 -6.97
CA ASP A 155 -7.63 12.28 -5.87
C ASP A 155 -6.29 12.58 -5.19
N ALA A 156 -5.29 11.66 -5.33
CA ALA A 156 -3.95 11.82 -4.80
C ALA A 156 -2.94 11.02 -5.63
N LEU A 157 -1.65 11.35 -5.51
CA LEU A 157 -0.55 10.62 -6.13
C LEU A 157 0.27 9.88 -5.07
N VAL A 158 0.42 8.58 -5.22
CA VAL A 158 1.41 7.77 -4.49
C VAL A 158 2.75 7.82 -5.23
N LEU A 159 3.80 8.24 -4.55
CA LEU A 159 5.18 8.02 -4.94
C LEU A 159 5.72 6.83 -4.15
N HIS A 160 5.95 5.71 -4.84
CA HIS A 160 6.53 4.55 -4.15
C HIS A 160 8.05 4.58 -4.15
N PHE A 161 8.63 4.14 -3.03
CA PHE A 161 10.07 4.05 -2.79
C PHE A 161 10.43 2.57 -2.64
N ASN A 162 11.20 2.03 -3.57
CA ASN A 162 11.49 0.61 -3.70
C ASN A 162 12.99 0.33 -3.90
N VAL A 163 13.84 1.00 -3.11
CA VAL A 163 15.30 0.99 -3.28
C VAL A 163 15.89 -0.42 -3.30
N LEU A 164 15.45 -1.30 -2.39
CA LEU A 164 15.97 -2.67 -2.35
C LEU A 164 15.45 -3.50 -3.52
N GLN A 165 14.16 -3.36 -3.89
CA GLN A 165 13.62 -4.04 -5.05
C GLN A 165 14.42 -3.70 -6.32
N GLU A 166 14.63 -2.41 -6.59
CA GLU A 166 15.40 -1.95 -7.76
C GLU A 166 16.86 -2.45 -7.69
N ALA A 167 17.45 -2.52 -6.50
CA ALA A 167 18.84 -2.96 -6.33
C ALA A 167 19.04 -4.46 -6.59
N VAL A 168 18.03 -5.30 -6.32
CA VAL A 168 18.12 -6.76 -6.55
C VAL A 168 17.60 -7.18 -7.91
N GLN A 169 16.87 -6.31 -8.63
CA GLN A 169 16.45 -6.55 -10.01
C GLN A 169 17.62 -6.34 -10.97
N PRO A 170 17.92 -7.26 -11.91
CA PRO A 170 18.95 -7.08 -12.91
C PRO A 170 18.74 -5.82 -13.79
N GLU A 171 17.48 -5.50 -14.08
CA GLU A 171 17.04 -4.35 -14.88
C GLU A 171 16.59 -3.15 -14.04
N GLY A 172 16.97 -3.08 -12.77
CA GLY A 172 16.44 -2.08 -11.82
C GLY A 172 17.06 -0.69 -11.99
N ASP A 173 16.27 0.32 -11.67
CA ASP A 173 16.63 1.74 -11.70
C ASP A 173 17.26 2.14 -10.35
N THR A 174 18.59 2.07 -10.21
CA THR A 174 19.30 2.15 -8.93
C THR A 174 19.85 3.53 -8.56
N ASN A 175 19.62 4.54 -9.38
CA ASN A 175 20.09 5.91 -9.08
C ASN A 175 19.06 6.65 -8.22
N PHE A 176 19.28 6.73 -6.92
CA PHE A 176 18.46 7.49 -5.96
C PHE A 176 19.10 8.82 -5.53
N ALA A 177 20.23 9.22 -6.15
CA ALA A 177 20.95 10.43 -5.77
C ALA A 177 20.12 11.70 -6.03
N GLY A 178 20.04 12.60 -5.04
CA GLY A 178 19.33 13.88 -5.16
C GLY A 178 17.81 13.79 -5.29
N LEU A 179 17.22 12.62 -5.10
CA LEU A 179 15.79 12.35 -5.32
C LEU A 179 14.87 13.21 -4.45
N LEU A 180 15.26 13.48 -3.19
CA LEU A 180 14.44 14.25 -2.26
C LEU A 180 14.07 15.64 -2.78
N LYS A 181 15.00 16.34 -3.46
CA LYS A 181 14.73 17.66 -4.08
C LYS A 181 13.70 17.58 -5.20
N LYS A 182 13.71 16.49 -5.96
CA LYS A 182 12.74 16.26 -7.04
C LYS A 182 11.36 15.94 -6.47
N VAL A 183 11.29 15.17 -5.39
CA VAL A 183 10.06 14.92 -4.63
C VAL A 183 9.49 16.23 -4.10
N GLU A 184 10.30 17.10 -3.49
CA GLU A 184 9.89 18.43 -3.02
C GLU A 184 9.31 19.27 -4.16
N GLN A 185 9.95 19.29 -5.32
CA GLN A 185 9.46 20.00 -6.50
C GLN A 185 8.08 19.50 -6.94
N VAL A 186 7.88 18.17 -6.98
CA VAL A 186 6.60 17.54 -7.33
C VAL A 186 5.52 17.92 -6.32
N CYS A 187 5.80 17.82 -5.01
CA CYS A 187 4.87 18.19 -3.96
C CYS A 187 4.40 19.65 -4.07
N ARG A 188 5.31 20.55 -4.43
CA ARG A 188 4.97 21.99 -4.61
C ARG A 188 4.20 22.29 -5.89
N SER A 189 4.28 21.43 -6.91
CA SER A 189 3.76 21.70 -8.26
C SER A 189 2.43 21.04 -8.57
N LEU A 190 2.02 20.06 -7.76
CA LEU A 190 0.76 19.35 -7.93
C LEU A 190 -0.36 19.99 -7.11
N SER A 191 -1.59 19.94 -7.64
CA SER A 191 -2.80 20.40 -6.94
C SER A 191 -3.40 19.32 -6.04
N VAL A 192 -3.02 18.05 -6.21
CA VAL A 192 -3.49 16.92 -5.40
C VAL A 192 -2.44 16.52 -4.35
N PRO A 193 -2.85 15.93 -3.22
CA PRO A 193 -1.93 15.42 -2.22
C PRO A 193 -0.95 14.39 -2.78
N VAL A 194 0.30 14.43 -2.32
CA VAL A 194 1.33 13.45 -2.66
C VAL A 194 1.61 12.57 -1.44
N ILE A 195 1.52 11.26 -1.62
CA ILE A 195 1.72 10.25 -0.58
C ILE A 195 3.06 9.56 -0.84
N ALA A 196 3.93 9.51 0.16
CA ALA A 196 5.11 8.66 0.08
C ALA A 196 4.78 7.26 0.58
N LYS A 197 5.03 6.24 -0.24
CA LYS A 197 4.78 4.84 0.09
C LYS A 197 6.05 4.01 -0.09
N GLU A 198 6.40 3.25 0.93
CA GLU A 198 7.35 2.15 0.81
C GLU A 198 6.65 0.91 0.20
N VAL A 199 7.36 -0.15 -0.10
CA VAL A 199 6.79 -1.31 -0.81
C VAL A 199 6.84 -2.62 -0.02
N GLY A 200 7.37 -2.61 1.20
CA GLY A 200 7.38 -3.80 2.07
C GLY A 200 8.54 -3.85 3.06
N TRP A 201 9.36 -2.79 3.13
CA TRP A 201 10.49 -2.72 4.07
C TRP A 201 10.40 -1.58 5.09
N GLY A 202 9.39 -0.71 4.98
CA GLY A 202 9.12 0.37 5.91
C GLY A 202 10.06 1.55 5.80
N PHE A 203 9.60 2.72 6.25
CA PHE A 203 10.41 3.94 6.31
C PHE A 203 11.10 4.08 7.67
N SER A 204 12.35 4.53 7.67
CA SER A 204 13.03 4.99 8.87
C SER A 204 12.46 6.33 9.36
N GLU A 205 12.68 6.65 10.65
CA GLU A 205 12.30 7.94 11.23
C GLU A 205 12.94 9.12 10.50
N ARG A 206 14.19 8.95 10.03
CA ARG A 206 14.90 9.96 9.23
C ARG A 206 14.22 10.19 7.88
N ASP A 207 13.81 9.11 7.20
CA ASP A 207 13.18 9.24 5.88
C ASP A 207 11.82 9.91 5.99
N VAL A 208 11.00 9.54 6.99
CA VAL A 208 9.72 10.19 7.24
C VAL A 208 9.89 11.68 7.50
N ARG A 209 10.86 12.08 8.35
CA ARG A 209 11.13 13.49 8.64
C ARG A 209 11.54 14.26 7.37
N ASN A 210 12.41 13.68 6.56
CA ASN A 210 12.85 14.28 5.31
C ASN A 210 11.72 14.43 4.29
N LEU A 211 10.87 13.40 4.14
CA LEU A 211 9.73 13.39 3.24
C LEU A 211 8.65 14.38 3.69
N ALA A 212 8.36 14.45 4.99
CA ALA A 212 7.44 15.46 5.55
C ALA A 212 7.93 16.90 5.28
N ASN A 213 9.24 17.15 5.46
CA ASN A 213 9.84 18.46 5.15
C ASN A 213 9.83 18.76 3.64
N ALA A 214 9.83 17.77 2.78
CA ALA A 214 9.69 17.90 1.33
C ALA A 214 8.24 18.17 0.88
N GLY A 215 7.27 18.19 1.80
CA GLY A 215 5.88 18.52 1.52
C GLY A 215 4.97 17.33 1.18
N ILE A 216 5.39 16.11 1.52
CA ILE A 216 4.53 14.93 1.42
C ILE A 216 3.29 15.12 2.32
N ALA A 217 2.11 14.80 1.79
CA ALA A 217 0.82 15.00 2.47
C ALA A 217 0.40 13.80 3.34
N ALA A 218 0.97 12.61 3.12
CA ALA A 218 0.77 11.41 3.94
C ALA A 218 1.91 10.41 3.74
N ILE A 219 2.11 9.53 4.72
CA ILE A 219 3.02 8.39 4.63
C ILE A 219 2.21 7.09 4.62
N ASP A 220 2.46 6.22 3.65
CA ASP A 220 2.09 4.80 3.70
C ASP A 220 3.34 4.00 4.05
N VAL A 221 3.39 3.50 5.27
CA VAL A 221 4.61 2.91 5.83
C VAL A 221 5.05 1.63 5.12
N ALA A 222 4.13 0.84 4.61
CA ALA A 222 4.37 -0.43 3.93
C ALA A 222 5.53 -1.22 4.56
N GLY A 223 5.35 -1.56 5.85
CA GLY A 223 6.39 -2.19 6.66
C GLY A 223 6.61 -3.67 6.31
N ALA A 224 7.65 -4.25 6.91
CA ALA A 224 8.01 -5.65 6.75
C ALA A 224 7.09 -6.59 7.55
N GLY A 225 6.95 -7.82 7.06
CA GLY A 225 6.16 -8.90 7.68
C GLY A 225 5.01 -9.43 6.82
N GLY A 226 4.88 -8.95 5.58
CA GLY A 226 3.95 -9.46 4.57
C GLY A 226 4.70 -10.02 3.36
N THR A 227 4.42 -9.52 2.16
CA THR A 227 5.17 -9.87 0.95
C THR A 227 6.58 -9.29 1.01
N SER A 228 7.59 -10.14 0.88
CA SER A 228 8.97 -9.74 0.65
C SER A 228 9.22 -9.63 -0.87
N TRP A 229 9.44 -8.43 -1.36
CA TRP A 229 9.77 -8.23 -2.77
C TRP A 229 11.11 -8.86 -3.16
N SER A 230 12.02 -9.08 -2.20
CA SER A 230 13.24 -9.86 -2.44
C SER A 230 12.92 -11.31 -2.78
N GLU A 231 11.91 -11.93 -2.13
CA GLU A 231 11.43 -13.27 -2.48
C GLU A 231 10.75 -13.28 -3.86
N VAL A 232 10.00 -12.23 -4.21
CA VAL A 232 9.43 -12.10 -5.56
C VAL A 232 10.53 -12.05 -6.62
N GLU A 233 11.57 -11.24 -6.41
CA GLU A 233 12.69 -11.13 -7.34
C GLU A 233 13.59 -12.39 -7.33
N TYR A 234 13.68 -13.10 -6.20
CA TYR A 234 14.30 -14.43 -6.14
C TYR A 234 13.63 -15.40 -7.13
N HIS A 235 12.30 -15.45 -7.15
CA HIS A 235 11.55 -16.31 -8.06
C HIS A 235 11.63 -15.88 -9.54
N ARG A 236 11.94 -14.59 -9.81
CA ARG A 236 12.15 -14.03 -11.16
C ARG A 236 13.60 -14.12 -11.63
N ALA A 237 14.53 -14.42 -10.75
CA ALA A 237 15.96 -14.29 -11.01
C ALA A 237 16.41 -15.09 -12.25
N PRO A 238 17.12 -14.46 -13.22
CA PRO A 238 17.53 -15.14 -14.44
C PRO A 238 18.69 -16.12 -14.23
N THR A 239 19.43 -15.98 -13.12
CA THR A 239 20.58 -16.84 -12.77
C THR A 239 20.63 -17.12 -11.28
N ALA A 240 21.35 -18.20 -10.90
CA ALA A 240 21.59 -18.53 -9.49
C ALA A 240 22.30 -17.39 -8.72
N PHE A 241 23.14 -16.58 -9.39
CA PHE A 241 23.78 -15.43 -8.77
C PHE A 241 22.75 -14.41 -8.31
N HIS A 242 21.84 -13.99 -9.19
CA HIS A 242 20.79 -13.02 -8.86
C HIS A 242 19.82 -13.57 -7.81
N ALA A 243 19.44 -14.85 -7.91
CA ALA A 243 18.62 -15.52 -6.91
C ALA A 243 19.27 -15.48 -5.52
N ASN A 244 20.53 -15.86 -5.41
CA ASN A 244 21.26 -15.86 -4.13
C ASN A 244 21.42 -14.45 -3.54
N VAL A 245 21.64 -13.43 -4.40
CA VAL A 245 21.68 -12.03 -3.94
C VAL A 245 20.32 -11.61 -3.38
N ALA A 246 19.22 -11.85 -4.09
CA ALA A 246 17.88 -11.50 -3.62
C ALA A 246 17.52 -12.23 -2.32
N ALA A 247 17.80 -13.54 -2.23
CA ALA A 247 17.53 -14.36 -1.03
C ALA A 247 18.24 -13.85 0.23
N ALA A 248 19.42 -13.22 0.10
CA ALA A 248 20.14 -12.64 1.24
C ALA A 248 19.36 -11.50 1.94
N PHE A 249 18.43 -10.87 1.25
CA PHE A 249 17.59 -9.77 1.75
C PHE A 249 16.15 -10.19 2.06
N ALA A 250 15.84 -11.48 2.08
CA ALA A 250 14.50 -11.99 2.31
C ALA A 250 13.85 -11.47 3.61
N ASP A 251 14.66 -11.34 4.67
CA ASP A 251 14.24 -10.84 6.00
C ASP A 251 14.75 -9.41 6.31
N TRP A 252 15.05 -8.61 5.29
CA TRP A 252 15.46 -7.22 5.47
C TRP A 252 14.23 -6.32 5.66
N GLY A 253 14.30 -5.35 6.59
CA GLY A 253 13.26 -4.30 6.69
C GLY A 253 12.90 -3.95 8.12
N ILE A 254 11.98 -2.99 8.25
CA ILE A 254 11.42 -2.49 9.50
C ILE A 254 10.02 -3.08 9.65
N PRO A 255 9.72 -3.83 10.72
CA PRO A 255 8.37 -4.33 10.98
C PRO A 255 7.31 -3.24 10.93
N THR A 256 6.13 -3.57 10.43
CA THR A 256 5.04 -2.60 10.23
C THR A 256 4.69 -1.83 11.51
N ALA A 257 4.60 -2.51 12.66
CA ALA A 257 4.32 -1.85 13.93
C ALA A 257 5.39 -0.83 14.32
N ASP A 258 6.67 -1.15 14.07
CA ASP A 258 7.78 -0.24 14.35
C ASP A 258 7.83 0.91 13.35
N ALA A 259 7.55 0.65 12.06
CA ALA A 259 7.48 1.68 11.03
C ALA A 259 6.38 2.72 11.33
N ILE A 260 5.20 2.29 11.82
CA ILE A 260 4.14 3.21 12.27
C ILE A 260 4.63 4.08 13.44
N ARG A 261 5.27 3.47 14.44
CA ARG A 261 5.82 4.18 15.61
C ARG A 261 6.88 5.20 15.19
N TYR A 262 7.77 4.84 14.25
CA TYR A 262 8.79 5.74 13.71
C TYR A 262 8.17 6.90 12.94
N ALA A 263 7.19 6.61 12.09
CA ALA A 263 6.49 7.64 11.32
C ALA A 263 5.74 8.61 12.25
N ARG A 264 5.05 8.12 13.28
CA ARG A 264 4.32 8.96 14.23
C ARG A 264 5.25 9.84 15.07
N ARG A 265 6.44 9.34 15.47
CA ARG A 265 7.44 10.15 16.16
C ARG A 265 8.05 11.23 15.26
N ALA A 266 8.35 10.88 14.01
CA ALA A 266 8.98 11.79 13.05
C ALA A 266 8.05 12.90 12.57
N ALA A 267 6.75 12.60 12.39
CA ALA A 267 5.75 13.51 11.86
C ALA A 267 4.39 13.32 12.59
N PRO A 268 4.24 13.87 13.81
CA PRO A 268 3.08 13.59 14.67
C PRO A 268 1.72 13.97 14.08
N SER A 269 1.66 14.99 13.23
CA SER A 269 0.43 15.48 12.61
C SER A 269 0.17 14.95 11.20
N LEU A 270 1.16 14.27 10.59
CA LEU A 270 1.02 13.82 9.22
C LEU A 270 0.07 12.61 9.14
N PRO A 271 -0.88 12.57 8.21
CA PRO A 271 -1.68 11.39 7.95
C PRO A 271 -0.81 10.14 7.71
N LEU A 272 -1.13 9.04 8.41
CA LEU A 272 -0.46 7.76 8.24
C LEU A 272 -1.41 6.70 7.70
N ILE A 273 -0.96 6.01 6.68
CA ILE A 273 -1.55 4.79 6.14
C ILE A 273 -0.66 3.64 6.62
N ALA A 274 -1.24 2.65 7.26
CA ALA A 274 -0.51 1.49 7.70
C ALA A 274 -0.75 0.35 6.72
N SER A 275 0.29 -0.04 5.99
CA SER A 275 0.27 -1.24 5.16
C SER A 275 1.54 -2.08 5.39
N GLY A 276 1.58 -3.27 4.79
CA GLY A 276 2.67 -4.22 4.96
C GLY A 276 2.30 -5.35 5.94
N GLY A 277 1.85 -6.48 5.38
CA GLY A 277 1.57 -7.71 6.12
C GLY A 277 0.29 -7.75 6.96
N LEU A 278 -0.62 -6.78 6.81
CA LEU A 278 -1.93 -6.82 7.45
C LEU A 278 -2.77 -7.94 6.81
N ARG A 279 -3.46 -8.72 7.63
CA ARG A 279 -4.20 -9.92 7.20
C ARG A 279 -5.68 -9.84 7.48
N ASP A 280 -6.08 -9.14 8.54
CA ASP A 280 -7.43 -9.09 9.06
C ASP A 280 -7.79 -7.71 9.64
N GLY A 281 -9.04 -7.56 10.08
CA GLY A 281 -9.52 -6.32 10.66
C GLY A 281 -8.93 -6.03 12.03
N ILE A 282 -8.43 -7.03 12.76
CA ILE A 282 -7.77 -6.84 14.06
C ILE A 282 -6.41 -6.18 13.85
N ASP A 283 -5.67 -6.59 12.82
CA ASP A 283 -4.41 -5.94 12.44
C ASP A 283 -4.64 -4.47 12.05
N VAL A 284 -5.71 -4.19 11.27
CA VAL A 284 -6.10 -2.80 10.94
C VAL A 284 -6.41 -2.00 12.21
N ALA A 285 -7.22 -2.54 13.11
CA ALA A 285 -7.56 -1.87 14.37
C ALA A 285 -6.31 -1.58 15.23
N LYS A 286 -5.37 -2.52 15.33
CA LYS A 286 -4.08 -2.30 16.02
C LYS A 286 -3.26 -1.19 15.37
N CYS A 287 -3.21 -1.14 14.03
CA CYS A 287 -2.52 -0.07 13.32
C CYS A 287 -3.12 1.30 13.61
N ILE A 288 -4.45 1.41 13.72
CA ILE A 288 -5.13 2.65 14.10
C ILE A 288 -4.78 3.04 15.54
N ALA A 289 -4.80 2.10 16.48
CA ALA A 289 -4.37 2.32 17.86
C ALA A 289 -2.89 2.74 17.97
N LEU A 290 -2.02 2.30 17.04
CA LEU A 290 -0.64 2.78 16.91
C LEU A 290 -0.53 4.17 16.28
N GLY A 291 -1.62 4.73 15.77
CA GLY A 291 -1.71 6.08 15.24
C GLY A 291 -1.89 6.19 13.72
N ALA A 292 -2.14 5.11 12.99
CA ALA A 292 -2.56 5.20 11.59
C ALA A 292 -4.00 5.71 11.48
N GLN A 293 -4.35 6.33 10.35
CA GLN A 293 -5.73 6.73 10.05
C GLN A 293 -6.50 5.64 9.33
N ILE A 294 -5.84 4.90 8.43
CA ILE A 294 -6.42 3.78 7.69
C ILE A 294 -5.40 2.64 7.59
N GLY A 295 -5.91 1.42 7.43
CA GLY A 295 -5.11 0.24 7.14
C GLY A 295 -5.19 -0.17 5.68
N GLY A 296 -4.06 -0.52 5.08
CA GLY A 296 -3.95 -0.97 3.69
C GLY A 296 -3.60 -2.45 3.59
N LEU A 297 -4.38 -3.19 2.80
CA LEU A 297 -4.11 -4.59 2.49
C LEU A 297 -3.89 -4.75 0.98
N ALA A 298 -2.91 -5.57 0.59
CA ALA A 298 -2.59 -5.87 -0.80
C ALA A 298 -2.93 -7.32 -1.15
N SER A 299 -2.04 -8.25 -0.84
CA SER A 299 -2.16 -9.66 -1.24
C SER A 299 -3.50 -10.33 -0.86
N PRO A 300 -4.10 -10.09 0.32
CA PRO A 300 -5.40 -10.67 0.61
C PRO A 300 -6.51 -10.21 -0.35
N PHE A 301 -6.54 -8.90 -0.68
CA PHE A 301 -7.48 -8.36 -1.66
C PHE A 301 -7.22 -8.89 -3.08
N LEU A 302 -5.94 -9.02 -3.47
CA LEU A 302 -5.57 -9.56 -4.78
C LEU A 302 -6.07 -11.00 -4.94
N LYS A 303 -5.85 -11.85 -3.95
CA LYS A 303 -6.30 -13.24 -3.94
C LYS A 303 -7.81 -13.35 -4.01
N ALA A 304 -8.53 -12.59 -3.21
CA ALA A 304 -9.99 -12.56 -3.25
C ALA A 304 -10.53 -12.04 -4.60
N ALA A 305 -9.90 -11.02 -5.18
CA ALA A 305 -10.28 -10.48 -6.49
C ALA A 305 -9.99 -11.44 -7.63
N ASP A 306 -8.93 -12.25 -7.54
CA ASP A 306 -8.63 -13.27 -8.54
C ASP A 306 -9.65 -14.42 -8.48
N GLU A 307 -10.07 -14.82 -7.28
CA GLU A 307 -11.09 -15.85 -7.09
C GLU A 307 -12.43 -15.44 -7.73
N SER A 308 -13.10 -14.42 -7.19
CA SER A 308 -14.34 -13.87 -7.75
C SER A 308 -14.73 -12.53 -7.12
N GLN A 309 -15.74 -11.84 -7.70
CA GLN A 309 -16.33 -10.63 -7.12
C GLN A 309 -17.02 -10.93 -5.78
N GLU A 310 -17.71 -12.06 -5.68
CA GLU A 310 -18.41 -12.52 -4.47
C GLU A 310 -17.42 -12.83 -3.34
N ALA A 311 -16.28 -13.46 -3.65
CA ALA A 311 -15.21 -13.71 -2.70
C ALA A 311 -14.61 -12.40 -2.16
N LEU A 312 -14.40 -11.45 -3.05
CA LEU A 312 -13.88 -10.11 -2.70
C LEU A 312 -14.86 -9.34 -1.82
N ASP A 313 -16.16 -9.34 -2.16
CA ASP A 313 -17.20 -8.70 -1.34
C ASP A 313 -17.30 -9.35 0.05
N ARG A 314 -17.32 -10.67 0.12
CA ARG A 314 -17.31 -11.41 1.38
C ARG A 314 -16.10 -11.04 2.23
N PHE A 315 -14.90 -11.09 1.67
CA PHE A 315 -13.66 -10.74 2.36
C PHE A 315 -13.70 -9.30 2.90
N THR A 316 -14.15 -8.35 2.09
CA THR A 316 -14.23 -6.94 2.50
C THR A 316 -15.18 -6.76 3.69
N ARG A 317 -16.36 -7.41 3.66
CA ARG A 317 -17.31 -7.39 4.76
C ARG A 317 -16.77 -8.03 6.04
N GLU A 318 -16.03 -9.12 5.92
CA GLU A 318 -15.38 -9.79 7.05
C GLU A 318 -14.37 -8.85 7.74
N ILE A 319 -13.49 -8.17 6.98
CA ILE A 319 -12.54 -7.20 7.53
C ILE A 319 -13.28 -6.06 8.27
N ILE A 320 -14.31 -5.49 7.65
CA ILE A 320 -15.10 -4.40 8.25
C ILE A 320 -15.77 -4.87 9.55
N ALA A 321 -16.35 -6.07 9.57
CA ALA A 321 -16.97 -6.63 10.76
C ALA A 321 -15.94 -6.89 11.89
N GLN A 322 -14.76 -7.39 11.56
CA GLN A 322 -13.70 -7.63 12.52
C GLN A 322 -13.21 -6.33 13.17
N ILE A 323 -13.05 -5.25 12.39
CA ILE A 323 -12.70 -3.92 12.95
C ILE A 323 -13.79 -3.47 13.93
N ARG A 324 -15.06 -3.54 13.54
CA ARG A 324 -16.21 -3.12 14.37
C ARG A 324 -16.27 -3.90 15.67
N ILE A 325 -16.10 -5.22 15.62
CA ILE A 325 -16.09 -6.08 16.80
C ILE A 325 -14.89 -5.77 17.71
N ALA A 326 -13.70 -5.56 17.13
CA ALA A 326 -12.53 -5.17 17.91
C ALA A 326 -12.77 -3.85 18.66
N MET A 327 -13.39 -2.86 17.99
CA MET A 327 -13.76 -1.58 18.60
C MET A 327 -14.76 -1.76 19.76
N LEU A 328 -15.78 -2.59 19.59
CA LEU A 328 -16.70 -2.91 20.68
C LEU A 328 -15.94 -3.50 21.87
N CYS A 329 -15.11 -4.50 21.63
CA CYS A 329 -14.36 -5.22 22.67
C CYS A 329 -13.26 -4.40 23.37
N CYS A 330 -12.89 -3.24 22.82
CA CYS A 330 -11.98 -2.30 23.48
C CYS A 330 -12.63 -0.95 23.87
N GLY A 331 -13.98 -0.86 23.78
CA GLY A 331 -14.75 0.30 24.23
C GLY A 331 -14.61 1.55 23.34
N ALA A 332 -14.30 1.39 22.05
CA ALA A 332 -14.13 2.48 21.11
C ALA A 332 -15.40 2.67 20.27
N ALA A 333 -16.10 3.78 20.42
CA ALA A 333 -17.32 4.09 19.67
C ALA A 333 -17.03 4.60 18.25
N ASP A 334 -15.85 5.16 18.00
CA ASP A 334 -15.43 5.71 16.71
C ASP A 334 -13.92 5.52 16.48
N ILE A 335 -13.45 5.84 15.28
CA ILE A 335 -12.03 5.71 14.89
C ILE A 335 -11.11 6.61 15.73
N ALA A 336 -11.58 7.79 16.15
CA ALA A 336 -10.79 8.67 17.00
C ALA A 336 -10.62 8.09 18.41
N ALA A 337 -11.65 7.42 18.94
CA ALA A 337 -11.58 6.69 20.21
C ALA A 337 -10.63 5.48 20.09
N LEU A 338 -10.70 4.72 18.99
CA LEU A 338 -9.79 3.60 18.73
C LEU A 338 -8.33 4.05 18.69
N GLY A 339 -8.04 5.22 18.08
CA GLY A 339 -6.70 5.81 18.05
C GLY A 339 -6.12 6.20 19.42
N ARG A 340 -6.93 6.17 20.49
CA ARG A 340 -6.52 6.44 21.88
C ARG A 340 -6.42 5.18 22.76
N VAL A 341 -6.80 4.02 22.20
CA VAL A 341 -6.73 2.76 22.94
C VAL A 341 -5.28 2.31 23.09
N GLU A 342 -4.85 2.05 24.30
CA GLU A 342 -3.53 1.50 24.57
C GLU A 342 -3.46 0.03 24.20
N LEU A 343 -2.36 -0.35 23.54
CA LEU A 343 -2.05 -1.74 23.23
C LEU A 343 -1.08 -2.30 24.27
N ILE A 344 -1.39 -3.48 24.76
CA ILE A 344 -0.51 -4.23 25.65
C ILE A 344 0.57 -4.91 24.81
N GLU A 345 1.82 -4.66 25.12
CA GLU A 345 2.93 -5.39 24.53
C GLU A 345 3.15 -6.70 25.29
N THR A 346 3.06 -7.83 24.59
CA THR A 346 3.36 -9.14 25.18
C THR A 346 4.85 -9.40 25.06
N GLU A 347 5.46 -9.88 26.16
CA GLU A 347 6.87 -10.29 26.18
C GLU A 347 7.15 -11.30 25.06
N ARG A 348 8.38 -11.26 24.51
CA ARG A 348 8.84 -12.25 23.53
C ARG A 348 8.80 -13.63 24.17
N SER A 349 7.90 -14.50 23.70
CA SER A 349 7.96 -15.93 23.98
C SER A 349 9.05 -16.58 23.16
#